data_43327a9c239f0abe24f5303c82e93031
#
_entry.id   43327a9c239f0abe24f5303c82e93031
#
_cell.length_a   1.000
_cell.length_b   1.000
_cell.length_c   1.000
_cell.angle_alpha   90.00
_cell.angle_beta   90.00
_cell.angle_gamma   90.00
#
_symmetry.space_group_name_H-M   'P 1'
#
loop_
_entity.id
_entity.type
_entity.pdbx_description
1 polymer ?
#
loop_
_entity_poly.entity_id
_entity_poly.type
_entity_poly.pdbx_seq_one_letter_code
_entity_poly.pdbx_strand_id
1 'polypeptide(L)'
;MVRMERQSLVWSLITFALLGVLNSSFCWANEKLLDPLKLQMFVDELPDVPKIRGYDVFHGVPQSKLLKIGMFEKKWKFHRDLPATPVFAYGESKHKATIPGPTIEALQGIPTQVTWQNHLPSKHILPYDKTIPTAEPSHKKGGVPTVVHLHGSIGEASSDGNSNSWFTRNFKDVGPTWTKKTYRYNNHQHPGTLWYHDHAMGLTRVNLLAGLIGSYVIRHPEVEGPLGLPAGDEFDRTLVVFDRSFYKNGSIYMDSIGNNPSIHPQWQPEYFGDTIVVNGKAWPRMIVRRRKYRFRIINTSNARFFRFFFSNGLRFIHVGSDSAYLKKPVLTKDFLLGPSEITDVIVDFSNSKTSSAILQNDAPYPYPSGHQVIEANSKVMKFVIHNNKELDTWRVPRSLIHYPNAELSSAARTRYIAMYEYTSDIDEPTHLYLNGMPYEAPVTETPKAGTSEVWNVINLTEDNHPLHIHLGLFVALEQRELVNVEEFKSCMTKHNDAVKCEIGKYARGRKIEGPAHEKGWKNVYKMRPGFVTKILVRFAYIHSNGSYVFDATEEPGYVYHCHILDHEDNAMMRPFKIVR
;
A
#
# COMPACT_ATOMS: atom_id res chain seq x y z
N MET A 1 41.99 29.01 49.35
CA MET A 1 40.59 29.45 49.03
C MET A 1 40.23 29.42 47.52
N VAL A 2 41.15 29.73 46.62
CA VAL A 2 40.86 29.82 45.16
C VAL A 2 40.66 28.45 44.47
N ARG A 3 41.06 27.33 45.08
CA ARG A 3 40.94 25.98 44.46
C ARG A 3 39.62 25.24 44.73
N MET A 4 38.84 25.67 45.72
CA MET A 4 37.54 25.08 46.04
C MET A 4 36.39 25.67 45.23
N GLU A 5 36.48 26.95 44.84
CA GLU A 5 35.40 27.59 44.04
C GLU A 5 35.35 27.12 42.59
N ARG A 6 36.48 26.70 41.99
CA ARG A 6 36.47 26.14 40.60
C ARG A 6 35.86 24.76 40.52
N GLN A 7 35.95 23.93 41.57
CA GLN A 7 35.31 22.61 41.56
C GLN A 7 33.78 22.69 41.71
N SER A 8 33.26 23.62 42.50
CA SER A 8 31.82 23.81 42.65
C SER A 8 31.13 24.34 41.36
N LEU A 9 31.82 25.18 40.57
CA LEU A 9 31.30 25.70 39.31
C LEU A 9 31.27 24.59 38.23
N VAL A 10 32.27 23.71 38.20
CA VAL A 10 32.29 22.59 37.23
C VAL A 10 31.22 21.57 37.55
N TRP A 11 30.97 21.25 38.82
CA TRP A 11 29.86 20.36 39.21
C TRP A 11 28.49 20.97 38.95
N SER A 12 28.29 22.26 39.14
CA SER A 12 27.04 22.97 38.79
C SER A 12 26.80 22.96 37.28
N LEU A 13 27.81 23.15 36.44
CA LEU A 13 27.68 23.11 34.99
C LEU A 13 27.42 21.69 34.46
N ILE A 14 28.04 20.67 35.06
CA ILE A 14 27.76 19.25 34.68
C ILE A 14 26.36 18.85 35.12
N THR A 15 25.90 19.29 36.30
CA THR A 15 24.52 18.98 36.77
C THR A 15 23.46 19.70 35.93
N PHE A 16 23.69 20.93 35.48
CA PHE A 16 22.82 21.64 34.55
C PHE A 16 22.85 21.03 33.14
N ALA A 17 23.98 20.57 32.65
CA ALA A 17 24.10 19.87 31.38
C ALA A 17 23.40 18.49 31.40
N LEU A 18 23.51 17.74 32.50
CA LEU A 18 22.80 16.47 32.69
C LEU A 18 21.28 16.67 32.86
N LEU A 19 20.83 17.71 33.57
CA LEU A 19 19.43 18.08 33.68
C LEU A 19 18.86 18.60 32.33
N GLY A 20 19.65 19.29 31.53
CA GLY A 20 19.29 19.72 30.18
C GLY A 20 19.17 18.58 29.18
N VAL A 21 20.02 17.57 29.29
CA VAL A 21 19.97 16.34 28.46
C VAL A 21 18.82 15.43 28.89
N LEU A 22 18.53 15.33 30.19
CA LEU A 22 17.37 14.61 30.71
C LEU A 22 16.04 15.27 30.32
N ASN A 23 15.97 16.62 30.33
CA ASN A 23 14.76 17.33 29.90
C ASN A 23 14.51 17.26 28.38
N SER A 24 15.52 17.10 27.54
CA SER A 24 15.32 16.93 26.09
C SER A 24 14.86 15.51 25.69
N SER A 25 15.16 14.52 26.53
CA SER A 25 14.68 13.12 26.34
C SER A 25 13.30 12.87 26.95
N PHE A 26 12.82 13.73 27.86
CA PHE A 26 11.56 13.53 28.59
C PHE A 26 10.32 14.13 27.89
N CYS A 27 10.48 14.81 26.74
CA CYS A 27 9.33 15.45 26.07
C CYS A 27 8.42 14.44 25.32
N TRP A 28 8.85 13.18 25.13
CA TRP A 28 8.05 12.13 24.48
C TRP A 28 7.43 11.14 25.49
N ALA A 29 7.90 11.09 26.73
CA ALA A 29 7.52 10.06 27.73
C ALA A 29 6.20 10.35 28.48
N ASN A 30 5.51 11.48 28.21
CA ASN A 30 4.32 11.88 28.97
C ASN A 30 3.01 11.98 28.19
N GLU A 31 3.04 11.71 26.86
CA GLU A 31 1.81 11.73 26.06
C GLU A 31 1.02 10.44 26.28
N LYS A 32 -0.20 10.56 26.75
CA LYS A 32 -1.07 9.41 27.02
C LYS A 32 -1.73 8.96 25.71
N LEU A 33 -1.64 7.65 25.43
CA LEU A 33 -2.38 7.01 24.34
C LEU A 33 -3.87 7.30 24.50
N LEU A 34 -4.53 7.63 23.41
CA LEU A 34 -5.98 7.82 23.38
C LEU A 34 -6.65 6.44 23.36
N ASP A 35 -7.60 6.23 24.24
CA ASP A 35 -8.52 5.13 24.13
C ASP A 35 -9.50 5.43 22.96
N PRO A 36 -9.50 4.64 21.88
CA PRO A 36 -10.32 4.93 20.69
C PRO A 36 -11.82 4.94 20.98
N LEU A 37 -12.29 4.19 21.99
CA LEU A 37 -13.71 4.14 22.38
C LEU A 37 -14.21 5.44 23.04
N LYS A 38 -13.31 6.37 23.35
CA LYS A 38 -13.68 7.74 23.76
C LYS A 38 -14.12 8.64 22.62
N LEU A 39 -13.83 8.25 21.37
CA LEU A 39 -14.32 8.93 20.18
C LEU A 39 -15.66 8.31 19.75
N GLN A 40 -16.67 9.14 19.54
CA GLN A 40 -17.97 8.69 19.09
C GLN A 40 -17.92 8.29 17.60
N MET A 41 -18.16 7.01 17.29
CA MET A 41 -18.16 6.51 15.90
C MET A 41 -19.32 7.07 15.08
N PHE A 42 -19.10 7.21 13.76
CA PHE A 42 -20.13 7.54 12.76
C PHE A 42 -20.75 8.94 12.91
N VAL A 43 -20.02 9.86 13.49
CA VAL A 43 -20.47 11.26 13.67
C VAL A 43 -20.01 12.19 12.56
N ASP A 44 -18.85 11.93 11.96
CA ASP A 44 -18.34 12.68 10.83
C ASP A 44 -18.81 12.08 9.49
N GLU A 45 -19.05 12.95 8.50
CA GLU A 45 -19.40 12.48 7.17
C GLU A 45 -18.15 12.03 6.40
N LEU A 46 -18.34 11.04 5.51
CA LEU A 46 -17.28 10.59 4.60
C LEU A 46 -16.91 11.74 3.66
N PRO A 47 -15.65 12.21 3.66
CA PRO A 47 -15.24 13.27 2.76
C PRO A 47 -15.21 12.82 1.31
N ASP A 48 -15.48 13.75 0.40
CA ASP A 48 -15.10 13.61 -0.99
C ASP A 48 -13.60 13.78 -1.13
N VAL A 49 -12.94 12.81 -1.74
CA VAL A 49 -11.52 12.95 -2.10
C VAL A 49 -11.43 13.91 -3.28
N PRO A 50 -10.65 15.01 -3.19
CA PRO A 50 -10.49 15.92 -4.32
C PRO A 50 -10.02 15.18 -5.57
N LYS A 51 -10.49 15.62 -6.75
CA LYS A 51 -10.10 15.04 -8.03
C LYS A 51 -9.30 16.05 -8.85
N ILE A 52 -8.24 15.57 -9.48
CA ILE A 52 -7.41 16.32 -10.42
C ILE A 52 -7.43 15.59 -11.74
N ARG A 53 -7.82 16.29 -12.81
CA ARG A 53 -7.74 15.73 -14.16
C ARG A 53 -6.29 15.64 -14.60
N GLY A 54 -5.83 14.42 -14.95
CA GLY A 54 -4.48 14.11 -15.41
C GLY A 54 -4.22 14.41 -16.90
N TYR A 55 -5.18 15.00 -17.60
CA TYR A 55 -5.12 15.39 -19.01
C TYR A 55 -5.82 16.73 -19.24
N ASP A 56 -5.43 17.45 -20.27
CA ASP A 56 -6.14 18.64 -20.75
C ASP A 56 -7.05 18.27 -21.93
N VAL A 57 -8.00 19.15 -22.24
CA VAL A 57 -8.88 19.01 -23.42
C VAL A 57 -8.77 20.29 -24.23
N PHE A 58 -8.29 20.18 -25.47
CA PHE A 58 -8.18 21.28 -26.41
C PHE A 58 -9.04 20.99 -27.65
N HIS A 59 -10.00 21.85 -27.93
CA HIS A 59 -10.98 21.64 -29.02
C HIS A 59 -11.65 20.25 -29.00
N GLY A 60 -11.98 19.74 -27.79
CA GLY A 60 -12.60 18.42 -27.63
C GLY A 60 -11.62 17.22 -27.67
N VAL A 61 -10.33 17.46 -27.93
CA VAL A 61 -9.30 16.41 -28.03
C VAL A 61 -8.50 16.35 -26.72
N PRO A 62 -8.46 15.18 -26.05
CA PRO A 62 -7.61 14.99 -24.88
C PRO A 62 -6.11 15.07 -25.21
N GLN A 63 -5.37 15.74 -24.36
CA GLN A 63 -3.92 15.96 -24.51
C GLN A 63 -3.18 15.72 -23.21
N SER A 64 -1.88 15.46 -23.30
CA SER A 64 -0.99 15.32 -22.14
C SER A 64 -1.02 16.58 -21.27
N LYS A 65 -1.04 16.38 -19.96
CA LYS A 65 -1.02 17.46 -18.96
C LYS A 65 0.17 17.32 -18.02
N LEU A 66 0.75 18.46 -17.68
CA LEU A 66 1.75 18.58 -16.61
C LEU A 66 1.07 19.02 -15.31
N LEU A 67 1.12 18.16 -14.31
CA LEU A 67 0.71 18.44 -12.95
C LEU A 67 1.92 18.80 -12.08
N LYS A 68 1.72 19.65 -11.09
CA LYS A 68 2.68 19.92 -10.02
C LYS A 68 1.99 19.55 -8.70
N ILE A 69 2.47 18.49 -8.07
CA ILE A 69 1.91 17.99 -6.81
C ILE A 69 3.00 18.00 -5.75
N GLY A 70 2.74 18.72 -4.66
CA GLY A 70 3.66 18.86 -3.54
C GLY A 70 3.28 17.94 -2.37
N MET A 71 4.29 17.64 -1.56
CA MET A 71 4.17 16.98 -0.26
C MET A 71 4.37 18.04 0.81
N PHE A 72 3.40 18.19 1.72
CA PHE A 72 3.39 19.27 2.71
C PHE A 72 3.10 18.73 4.10
N GLU A 73 3.80 19.24 5.11
CA GLU A 73 3.34 19.11 6.48
C GLU A 73 2.15 20.04 6.71
N LYS A 74 1.08 19.48 7.28
CA LYS A 74 -0.11 20.24 7.70
C LYS A 74 -0.79 19.60 8.92
N LYS A 75 -1.79 20.28 9.47
CA LYS A 75 -2.67 19.69 10.48
C LYS A 75 -3.95 19.17 9.82
N TRP A 76 -4.33 17.94 10.16
CA TRP A 76 -5.51 17.27 9.65
C TRP A 76 -6.47 16.87 10.76
N LYS A 77 -7.77 16.96 10.53
CA LYS A 77 -8.81 16.65 11.51
C LYS A 77 -9.41 15.27 11.18
N PHE A 78 -8.87 14.21 11.76
CA PHE A 78 -9.38 12.85 11.55
C PHE A 78 -10.75 12.60 12.19
N HIS A 79 -11.05 13.26 13.32
CA HIS A 79 -12.31 13.15 14.02
C HIS A 79 -12.67 14.48 14.66
N ARG A 80 -13.98 14.80 14.78
CA ARG A 80 -14.45 16.09 15.35
C ARG A 80 -13.95 16.34 16.77
N ASP A 81 -13.85 15.30 17.59
CA ASP A 81 -13.46 15.38 19.00
C ASP A 81 -11.95 15.15 19.22
N LEU A 82 -11.19 14.74 18.17
CA LEU A 82 -9.75 14.61 18.24
C LEU A 82 -9.08 15.94 17.92
N PRO A 83 -8.04 16.40 18.65
CA PRO A 83 -7.22 17.52 18.21
C PRO A 83 -6.67 17.31 16.79
N ALA A 84 -6.33 18.42 16.10
CA ALA A 84 -5.80 18.32 14.74
C ALA A 84 -4.40 17.68 14.73
N THR A 85 -4.23 16.64 13.95
CA THR A 85 -3.04 15.80 13.84
C THR A 85 -2.02 16.40 12.88
N PRO A 86 -0.72 16.52 13.25
CA PRO A 86 0.34 16.77 12.29
C PRO A 86 0.45 15.59 11.30
N VAL A 87 0.50 15.90 10.01
CA VAL A 87 0.51 14.90 8.94
C VAL A 87 1.34 15.37 7.74
N PHE A 88 1.73 14.43 6.88
CA PHE A 88 2.18 14.73 5.52
C PHE A 88 1.02 14.52 4.54
N ALA A 89 0.88 15.41 3.58
CA ALA A 89 -0.26 15.39 2.67
C ALA A 89 0.14 15.80 1.25
N TYR A 90 -0.47 15.15 0.24
CA TYR A 90 -0.30 15.54 -1.16
C TYR A 90 -1.30 16.61 -1.60
N GLY A 91 -0.87 17.52 -2.47
CA GLY A 91 -1.75 18.49 -3.12
C GLY A 91 -1.03 19.48 -4.02
N GLU A 92 -1.76 20.26 -4.81
CA GLU A 92 -1.21 21.29 -5.68
C GLU A 92 -0.60 22.46 -4.89
N SER A 93 -0.99 22.62 -3.63
CA SER A 93 -0.46 23.58 -2.67
C SER A 93 -0.71 23.09 -1.24
N LYS A 94 -0.03 23.69 -0.24
CA LYS A 94 -0.25 23.34 1.18
C LYS A 94 -1.71 23.50 1.61
N HIS A 95 -2.42 24.50 1.08
CA HIS A 95 -3.85 24.71 1.38
C HIS A 95 -4.72 23.58 0.81
N LYS A 96 -4.49 23.21 -0.45
CA LYS A 96 -5.24 22.15 -1.16
C LYS A 96 -4.79 20.72 -0.82
N ALA A 97 -3.69 20.55 -0.08
CA ALA A 97 -3.22 19.22 0.30
C ALA A 97 -4.19 18.52 1.25
N THR A 98 -4.43 17.24 1.02
CA THR A 98 -5.40 16.40 1.77
C THR A 98 -4.81 15.03 2.10
N ILE A 99 -5.48 14.30 3.01
CA ILE A 99 -5.27 12.88 3.27
C ILE A 99 -6.61 12.16 3.11
N PRO A 100 -6.67 11.18 2.20
CA PRO A 100 -5.69 10.89 1.15
C PRO A 100 -5.49 12.08 0.22
N GLY A 101 -4.35 12.11 -0.51
CA GLY A 101 -4.11 13.07 -1.58
C GLY A 101 -5.17 12.99 -2.68
N PRO A 102 -5.21 13.97 -3.59
CA PRO A 102 -6.23 14.02 -4.63
C PRO A 102 -6.21 12.79 -5.53
N THR A 103 -7.38 12.32 -5.96
CA THR A 103 -7.50 11.32 -7.02
C THR A 103 -7.07 11.93 -8.34
N ILE A 104 -6.04 11.36 -8.97
CA ILE A 104 -5.66 11.75 -10.33
C ILE A 104 -6.49 10.92 -11.32
N GLU A 105 -7.35 11.55 -12.11
CA GLU A 105 -8.11 10.90 -13.16
C GLU A 105 -7.40 11.05 -14.50
N ALA A 106 -6.90 9.94 -15.05
CA ALA A 106 -6.22 9.84 -16.33
C ALA A 106 -7.09 9.19 -17.40
N LEU A 107 -6.74 9.38 -18.66
CA LEU A 107 -7.34 8.64 -19.78
C LEU A 107 -6.33 7.65 -20.36
N GLN A 108 -6.82 6.49 -20.72
CA GLN A 108 -6.00 5.48 -21.41
C GLN A 108 -5.36 6.08 -22.68
N GLY A 109 -4.06 5.85 -22.82
CA GLY A 109 -3.28 6.33 -23.97
C GLY A 109 -2.90 7.81 -23.94
N ILE A 110 -3.41 8.60 -22.99
CA ILE A 110 -3.05 10.02 -22.84
C ILE A 110 -2.07 10.18 -21.68
N PRO A 111 -0.81 10.58 -21.94
CA PRO A 111 0.19 10.71 -20.89
C PRO A 111 -0.17 11.78 -19.86
N THR A 112 0.02 11.44 -18.59
CA THR A 112 0.02 12.39 -17.47
C THR A 112 1.46 12.62 -17.05
N GLN A 113 1.91 13.86 -16.99
CA GLN A 113 3.21 14.21 -16.43
C GLN A 113 3.02 14.79 -15.03
N VAL A 114 3.86 14.40 -14.08
CA VAL A 114 3.79 14.91 -12.72
C VAL A 114 5.16 15.32 -12.22
N THR A 115 5.32 16.60 -11.89
CA THR A 115 6.46 17.07 -11.10
C THR A 115 6.13 16.93 -9.62
N TRP A 116 6.74 15.97 -8.97
CA TRP A 116 6.62 15.78 -7.52
C TRP A 116 7.52 16.76 -6.78
N GLN A 117 6.96 17.53 -5.85
CA GLN A 117 7.65 18.61 -5.14
C GLN A 117 7.70 18.30 -3.65
N ASN A 118 8.90 18.18 -3.11
CA ASN A 118 9.08 17.94 -1.68
C ASN A 118 9.19 19.28 -0.92
N HIS A 119 8.16 19.58 -0.12
CA HIS A 119 8.08 20.73 0.79
C HIS A 119 8.06 20.30 2.26
N LEU A 120 8.48 19.08 2.56
CA LEU A 120 8.48 18.52 3.90
C LEU A 120 9.53 19.20 4.80
N PRO A 121 9.36 19.12 6.14
CA PRO A 121 10.29 19.72 7.10
C PRO A 121 11.65 19.01 7.11
N SER A 122 12.59 19.56 7.87
CA SER A 122 13.93 18.98 8.03
C SER A 122 13.96 17.72 8.90
N LYS A 123 12.93 17.53 9.73
CA LYS A 123 12.77 16.34 10.58
C LYS A 123 11.44 15.67 10.28
N HIS A 124 11.44 14.35 10.32
CA HIS A 124 10.21 13.57 10.21
C HIS A 124 9.32 13.79 11.46
N ILE A 125 8.00 13.76 11.27
CA ILE A 125 7.02 13.92 12.37
C ILE A 125 6.86 12.64 13.20
N LEU A 126 7.33 11.50 12.70
CA LEU A 126 7.36 10.20 13.39
C LEU A 126 8.81 9.76 13.60
N PRO A 127 9.08 8.95 14.62
CA PRO A 127 10.38 8.30 14.77
C PRO A 127 10.59 7.26 13.67
N TYR A 128 11.84 7.03 13.26
CA TYR A 128 12.19 5.95 12.34
C TYR A 128 13.56 5.37 12.67
N ASP A 129 13.74 4.10 12.39
CA ASP A 129 14.96 3.36 12.68
C ASP A 129 15.97 3.52 11.55
N LYS A 130 17.22 3.81 11.91
CA LYS A 130 18.33 3.95 10.97
C LYS A 130 19.22 2.71 10.89
N THR A 131 18.90 1.69 11.65
CA THR A 131 19.64 0.42 11.63
C THR A 131 19.15 -0.52 10.52
N ILE A 132 17.97 -0.24 9.94
CA ILE A 132 17.52 -0.84 8.68
C ILE A 132 18.02 -0.02 7.49
N PRO A 133 18.11 -0.59 6.27
CA PRO A 133 18.46 0.17 5.06
C PRO A 133 17.56 1.40 4.92
N THR A 134 18.11 2.60 4.99
CA THR A 134 17.33 3.84 5.07
C THR A 134 17.96 4.93 4.19
N ALA A 135 17.11 5.69 3.51
CA ALA A 135 17.51 6.88 2.76
C ALA A 135 18.15 7.93 3.70
N GLU A 136 19.43 8.19 3.53
CA GLU A 136 20.19 9.15 4.36
C GLU A 136 20.66 10.35 3.54
N PRO A 137 20.02 11.54 3.70
CA PRO A 137 20.52 12.76 3.07
C PRO A 137 21.85 13.20 3.68
N SER A 138 22.80 13.63 2.84
CA SER A 138 24.08 14.18 3.28
C SER A 138 23.93 15.57 3.92
N HIS A 139 22.93 16.35 3.49
CA HIS A 139 22.65 17.67 4.03
C HIS A 139 21.68 17.60 5.21
N LYS A 140 22.12 17.88 6.43
CA LYS A 140 21.30 17.87 7.66
C LYS A 140 19.99 18.66 7.58
N LYS A 141 19.88 19.64 6.67
CA LYS A 141 18.68 20.45 6.43
C LYS A 141 18.02 20.15 5.07
N GLY A 142 18.36 19.03 4.44
CA GLY A 142 17.80 18.61 3.16
C GLY A 142 16.29 18.32 3.21
N GLY A 143 15.78 17.94 4.37
CA GLY A 143 14.40 17.56 4.59
C GLY A 143 14.20 16.05 4.56
N VAL A 144 12.96 15.61 4.81
CA VAL A 144 12.57 14.20 4.76
C VAL A 144 12.71 13.67 3.32
N PRO A 145 13.44 12.57 3.09
CA PRO A 145 13.50 11.93 1.78
C PRO A 145 12.14 11.39 1.35
N THR A 146 11.83 11.53 0.07
CA THR A 146 10.59 11.02 -0.54
C THR A 146 10.85 10.55 -1.97
N VAL A 147 10.11 9.56 -2.42
CA VAL A 147 9.96 9.21 -3.85
C VAL A 147 8.55 8.69 -4.06
N VAL A 148 7.91 9.01 -5.17
CA VAL A 148 6.53 8.59 -5.40
C VAL A 148 6.49 7.43 -6.36
N HIS A 149 5.90 6.31 -5.92
CA HIS A 149 5.56 5.17 -6.76
C HIS A 149 4.07 5.24 -7.16
N LEU A 150 3.77 5.01 -8.43
CA LEU A 150 2.41 4.78 -8.91
C LEU A 150 2.14 3.28 -8.93
N HIS A 151 1.58 2.77 -7.84
CA HIS A 151 1.32 1.37 -7.61
C HIS A 151 0.35 0.77 -8.64
N GLY A 152 0.79 -0.26 -9.33
CA GLY A 152 0.05 -0.92 -10.41
C GLY A 152 0.25 -0.27 -11.78
N SER A 153 1.14 0.70 -11.90
CA SER A 153 1.51 1.32 -13.18
C SER A 153 2.33 0.38 -14.05
N ILE A 154 2.04 0.42 -15.36
CA ILE A 154 2.90 -0.15 -16.39
C ILE A 154 3.61 1.02 -17.09
N GLY A 155 4.80 1.37 -16.62
CA GLY A 155 5.52 2.57 -17.02
C GLY A 155 7.04 2.40 -17.02
N GLU A 156 7.73 3.41 -17.53
CA GLU A 156 9.19 3.47 -17.60
C GLU A 156 9.85 3.45 -16.22
N ALA A 157 10.97 2.76 -16.05
CA ALA A 157 11.68 2.61 -14.78
C ALA A 157 12.06 3.97 -14.16
N SER A 158 12.42 4.94 -14.99
CA SER A 158 12.77 6.29 -14.55
C SER A 158 11.61 7.12 -13.97
N SER A 159 10.36 6.64 -14.10
CA SER A 159 9.14 7.24 -13.52
C SER A 159 8.40 6.30 -12.58
N ASP A 160 8.96 5.13 -12.26
CA ASP A 160 8.34 4.11 -11.44
C ASP A 160 8.38 4.44 -9.93
N GLY A 161 9.37 5.23 -9.50
CA GLY A 161 9.56 5.55 -8.08
C GLY A 161 10.39 4.50 -7.35
N ASN A 162 11.50 4.04 -7.96
CA ASN A 162 12.45 3.13 -7.31
C ASN A 162 12.88 3.67 -5.94
N SER A 163 12.96 2.80 -4.92
CA SER A 163 13.22 3.18 -3.53
C SER A 163 14.50 3.99 -3.33
N ASN A 164 15.53 3.77 -4.14
CA ASN A 164 16.77 4.52 -4.13
C ASN A 164 16.76 5.78 -5.03
N SER A 165 15.64 6.10 -5.68
CA SER A 165 15.47 7.33 -6.47
C SER A 165 14.85 8.48 -5.66
N TRP A 166 14.99 8.43 -4.34
CA TRP A 166 14.45 9.44 -3.44
C TRP A 166 15.08 10.83 -3.63
N PHE A 167 14.38 11.86 -3.17
CA PHE A 167 14.86 13.24 -3.18
C PHE A 167 14.35 14.01 -1.96
N THR A 168 15.13 15.01 -1.57
CA THR A 168 14.77 15.91 -0.47
C THR A 168 14.24 17.24 -1.00
N ARG A 169 13.89 18.14 -0.09
CA ARG A 169 13.35 19.47 -0.40
C ARG A 169 14.26 20.20 -1.40
N ASN A 170 13.65 20.67 -2.50
CA ASN A 170 14.33 21.34 -3.60
C ASN A 170 15.45 20.51 -4.25
N PHE A 171 15.40 19.20 -4.15
CA PHE A 171 16.41 18.28 -4.71
C PHE A 171 17.83 18.58 -4.18
N LYS A 172 17.95 18.99 -2.90
CA LYS A 172 19.25 19.26 -2.27
C LYS A 172 20.10 18.00 -2.14
N ASP A 173 19.44 16.89 -1.82
CA ASP A 173 19.97 15.56 -1.86
C ASP A 173 19.08 14.69 -2.72
N VAL A 174 19.69 13.77 -3.44
CA VAL A 174 19.01 12.76 -4.24
C VAL A 174 19.64 11.40 -4.00
N GLY A 175 18.83 10.35 -4.08
CA GLY A 175 19.29 8.99 -3.92
C GLY A 175 20.16 8.51 -5.08
N PRO A 176 20.88 7.39 -4.90
CA PRO A 176 21.89 6.92 -5.83
C PRO A 176 21.35 6.55 -7.23
N THR A 177 20.04 6.27 -7.32
CA THR A 177 19.38 5.92 -8.60
C THR A 177 18.42 7.01 -9.09
N TRP A 178 18.50 8.22 -8.52
CA TRP A 178 17.64 9.31 -8.95
C TRP A 178 17.85 9.68 -10.42
N THR A 179 16.76 9.85 -11.18
CA THR A 179 16.78 10.07 -12.62
C THR A 179 16.30 11.45 -13.03
N LYS A 180 15.08 11.84 -12.64
CA LYS A 180 14.42 13.06 -13.15
C LYS A 180 13.38 13.63 -12.18
N LYS A 181 13.09 14.93 -12.34
CA LYS A 181 12.13 15.67 -11.50
C LYS A 181 10.66 15.43 -11.90
N THR A 182 10.42 15.22 -13.20
CA THR A 182 9.07 15.08 -13.75
C THR A 182 8.88 13.67 -14.25
N TYR A 183 7.95 12.97 -13.65
CA TYR A 183 7.58 11.61 -14.02
C TYR A 183 6.58 11.64 -15.16
N ARG A 184 6.63 10.64 -16.02
CA ARG A 184 5.72 10.47 -17.14
C ARG A 184 4.97 9.13 -17.00
N TYR A 185 3.70 9.22 -16.73
CA TYR A 185 2.79 8.09 -16.74
C TYR A 185 2.12 8.03 -18.11
N ASN A 186 2.48 7.06 -18.93
CA ASN A 186 1.98 6.95 -20.32
C ASN A 186 0.51 6.54 -20.40
N ASN A 187 -0.04 5.94 -19.34
CA ASN A 187 -1.42 5.48 -19.21
C ASN A 187 -1.87 4.53 -20.35
N HIS A 188 -0.94 3.86 -21.00
CA HIS A 188 -1.26 2.96 -22.12
C HIS A 188 -1.90 1.66 -21.66
N GLN A 189 -1.77 1.31 -20.38
CA GLN A 189 -2.41 0.14 -19.80
C GLN A 189 -3.94 0.27 -19.80
N HIS A 190 -4.62 -0.86 -19.58
CA HIS A 190 -6.08 -0.97 -19.47
C HIS A 190 -6.66 -0.06 -18.37
N PRO A 191 -7.98 0.30 -18.47
CA PRO A 191 -8.64 1.13 -17.45
C PRO A 191 -8.76 0.39 -16.12
N GLY A 192 -8.66 1.13 -15.02
CA GLY A 192 -8.78 0.58 -13.67
C GLY A 192 -8.35 1.54 -12.59
N THR A 193 -8.35 1.04 -11.36
CA THR A 193 -7.97 1.80 -10.17
C THR A 193 -6.55 1.45 -9.75
N LEU A 194 -5.74 2.47 -9.57
CA LEU A 194 -4.38 2.45 -9.04
C LEU A 194 -4.32 3.37 -7.81
N TRP A 195 -3.16 3.44 -7.18
CA TRP A 195 -2.90 4.42 -6.14
C TRP A 195 -1.44 4.86 -6.17
N TYR A 196 -1.10 5.99 -5.56
CA TYR A 196 0.27 6.47 -5.47
C TYR A 196 0.65 6.72 -4.02
N HIS A 197 1.91 6.44 -3.71
CA HIS A 197 2.41 6.54 -2.34
C HIS A 197 3.92 6.78 -2.33
N ASP A 198 4.43 7.16 -1.18
CA ASP A 198 5.88 7.22 -0.97
C ASP A 198 6.51 5.83 -0.99
N HIS A 199 7.74 5.75 -1.51
CA HIS A 199 8.51 4.51 -1.62
C HIS A 199 9.99 4.70 -1.28
N ALA A 200 10.33 5.74 -0.48
CA ALA A 200 11.73 6.02 -0.13
C ALA A 200 12.30 4.93 0.77
N MET A 201 13.49 4.43 0.42
CA MET A 201 14.17 3.34 1.11
C MET A 201 14.14 3.52 2.63
N GLY A 202 13.60 2.51 3.36
CA GLY A 202 13.49 2.47 4.82
C GLY A 202 12.57 3.51 5.45
N LEU A 203 11.83 4.27 4.64
CA LEU A 203 10.90 5.32 5.08
C LEU A 203 9.48 5.13 4.57
N THR A 204 9.22 4.12 3.74
CA THR A 204 7.87 3.86 3.20
C THR A 204 6.86 3.75 4.33
N ARG A 205 7.14 2.93 5.36
CA ARG A 205 6.25 2.71 6.52
C ARG A 205 5.89 4.02 7.25
N VAL A 206 6.86 4.89 7.51
CA VAL A 206 6.62 6.13 8.26
C VAL A 206 6.05 7.25 7.38
N ASN A 207 6.42 7.32 6.10
CA ASN A 207 5.90 8.30 5.16
C ASN A 207 4.41 8.02 4.83
N LEU A 208 4.00 6.75 4.67
CA LEU A 208 2.60 6.38 4.50
C LEU A 208 1.82 6.54 5.81
N LEU A 209 2.41 6.16 6.94
CA LEU A 209 1.78 6.37 8.26
C LEU A 209 1.54 7.87 8.51
N ALA A 210 2.46 8.73 8.08
CA ALA A 210 2.30 10.19 8.15
C ALA A 210 1.23 10.72 7.18
N GLY A 211 0.89 9.99 6.08
CA GLY A 211 -0.22 10.32 5.18
C GLY A 211 0.12 10.50 3.70
N LEU A 212 1.31 10.10 3.24
CA LEU A 212 1.70 10.18 1.82
C LEU A 212 1.07 9.05 0.98
N ILE A 213 -0.26 9.12 0.80
CA ILE A 213 -1.10 8.21 0.04
C ILE A 213 -2.09 8.98 -0.83
N GLY A 214 -2.42 8.47 -2.01
CA GLY A 214 -3.46 9.04 -2.88
C GLY A 214 -3.89 8.05 -3.96
N SER A 215 -5.05 8.26 -4.57
CA SER A 215 -5.59 7.36 -5.59
C SER A 215 -5.36 7.86 -7.01
N TYR A 216 -5.33 6.92 -7.96
CA TYR A 216 -5.17 7.20 -9.39
C TYR A 216 -6.14 6.31 -10.17
N VAL A 217 -6.86 6.86 -11.13
CA VAL A 217 -7.85 6.10 -11.92
C VAL A 217 -7.59 6.33 -13.40
N ILE A 218 -7.35 5.26 -14.13
CA ILE A 218 -7.29 5.30 -15.59
C ILE A 218 -8.69 5.01 -16.12
N ARG A 219 -9.23 5.93 -16.91
CA ARG A 219 -10.54 5.81 -17.56
C ARG A 219 -10.38 5.46 -19.03
N HIS A 220 -11.35 4.70 -19.54
CA HIS A 220 -11.55 4.48 -20.97
C HIS A 220 -13.05 4.54 -21.27
N PRO A 221 -13.61 5.73 -21.52
CA PRO A 221 -15.05 5.93 -21.63
C PRO A 221 -15.73 5.03 -22.67
N GLU A 222 -15.07 4.78 -23.82
CA GLU A 222 -15.60 3.93 -24.90
C GLU A 222 -15.74 2.45 -24.49
N VAL A 223 -14.87 1.98 -23.57
CA VAL A 223 -14.90 0.60 -23.06
C VAL A 223 -15.77 0.50 -21.81
N GLU A 224 -15.67 1.47 -20.90
CA GLU A 224 -16.37 1.46 -19.62
C GLU A 224 -17.85 1.88 -19.75
N GLY A 225 -18.15 2.85 -20.62
CA GLY A 225 -19.51 3.38 -20.81
C GLY A 225 -20.56 2.30 -21.12
N PRO A 226 -20.33 1.40 -22.10
CA PRO A 226 -21.27 0.32 -22.45
C PRO A 226 -21.57 -0.66 -21.31
N LEU A 227 -20.68 -0.77 -20.29
CA LEU A 227 -20.90 -1.64 -19.13
C LEU A 227 -22.09 -1.19 -18.27
N GLY A 228 -22.45 0.10 -18.31
CA GLY A 228 -23.57 0.65 -17.56
C GLY A 228 -23.41 0.57 -16.04
N LEU A 229 -22.16 0.54 -15.56
CA LEU A 229 -21.84 0.53 -14.12
C LEU A 229 -22.14 1.90 -13.49
N PRO A 230 -22.39 1.96 -12.17
CA PRO A 230 -22.55 3.24 -11.48
C PRO A 230 -21.36 4.17 -11.77
N ALA A 231 -21.67 5.42 -12.15
CA ALA A 231 -20.70 6.41 -12.57
C ALA A 231 -21.07 7.81 -12.06
N GLY A 232 -20.13 8.74 -12.19
CA GLY A 232 -20.26 10.10 -11.63
C GLY A 232 -19.88 10.18 -10.15
N ASP A 233 -19.67 11.40 -9.67
CA ASP A 233 -19.06 11.65 -8.34
C ASP A 233 -19.91 11.13 -7.17
N GLU A 234 -21.21 11.04 -7.34
CA GLU A 234 -22.09 10.50 -6.31
C GLU A 234 -22.07 8.97 -6.24
N PHE A 235 -21.96 8.28 -7.37
CA PHE A 235 -22.18 6.82 -7.45
C PHE A 235 -20.93 5.99 -7.72
N ASP A 236 -19.80 6.59 -8.11
CA ASP A 236 -18.49 5.95 -8.28
C ASP A 236 -17.50 6.61 -7.29
N ARG A 237 -17.33 5.97 -6.13
CA ARG A 237 -16.62 6.52 -4.97
C ARG A 237 -15.36 5.72 -4.67
N THR A 238 -14.26 6.42 -4.48
CA THR A 238 -13.04 5.80 -3.93
C THR A 238 -13.10 5.81 -2.41
N LEU A 239 -12.82 4.66 -1.79
CA LEU A 239 -12.67 4.48 -0.37
C LEU A 239 -11.22 4.07 -0.08
N VAL A 240 -10.43 5.02 0.41
CA VAL A 240 -9.05 4.77 0.86
C VAL A 240 -9.11 4.44 2.34
N VAL A 241 -8.83 3.18 2.69
CA VAL A 241 -9.00 2.63 4.04
C VAL A 241 -7.63 2.36 4.64
N PHE A 242 -7.43 2.80 5.87
CA PHE A 242 -6.22 2.57 6.66
C PHE A 242 -6.51 2.65 8.16
N ASP A 243 -5.57 2.24 8.98
CA ASP A 243 -5.69 2.29 10.43
C ASP A 243 -4.64 3.21 11.06
N ARG A 244 -5.00 3.83 12.19
CA ARG A 244 -4.13 4.72 12.97
C ARG A 244 -4.44 4.55 14.46
N SER A 245 -3.44 4.82 15.29
CA SER A 245 -3.63 5.11 16.72
C SER A 245 -3.18 6.53 17.02
N PHE A 246 -3.75 7.13 18.05
CA PHE A 246 -3.50 8.54 18.37
C PHE A 246 -3.12 8.72 19.83
N TYR A 247 -2.29 9.71 20.10
CA TYR A 247 -2.15 10.27 21.43
C TYR A 247 -3.32 11.22 21.74
N LYS A 248 -3.56 11.52 23.04
CA LYS A 248 -4.62 12.45 23.46
C LYS A 248 -4.45 13.86 22.90
N ASN A 249 -3.23 14.28 22.59
CA ASN A 249 -2.94 15.56 21.92
C ASN A 249 -3.26 15.57 20.41
N GLY A 250 -3.71 14.44 19.87
CA GLY A 250 -4.06 14.26 18.47
C GLY A 250 -2.91 13.84 17.55
N SER A 251 -1.67 13.73 18.03
CA SER A 251 -0.58 13.22 17.20
C SER A 251 -0.73 11.71 16.94
N ILE A 252 -0.17 11.24 15.81
CA ILE A 252 -0.18 9.81 15.47
C ILE A 252 0.70 9.07 16.48
N TYR A 253 0.16 7.99 17.05
CA TYR A 253 0.94 7.05 17.83
C TYR A 253 1.69 6.10 16.91
N MET A 254 2.96 5.95 17.18
CA MET A 254 3.82 4.89 16.69
C MET A 254 4.73 4.51 17.84
N ASP A 255 4.88 3.22 18.10
CA ASP A 255 5.81 2.81 19.14
C ASP A 255 7.23 3.24 18.76
N SER A 256 7.94 3.79 19.73
CA SER A 256 9.31 4.27 19.57
C SER A 256 10.35 3.27 20.05
N ILE A 257 9.90 2.10 20.52
CA ILE A 257 10.77 1.01 20.99
C ILE A 257 10.52 -0.20 20.10
N GLY A 258 11.59 -0.68 19.45
CA GLY A 258 11.54 -1.88 18.61
C GLY A 258 11.39 -3.15 19.44
N ASN A 259 10.88 -4.22 18.82
CA ASN A 259 10.78 -5.54 19.45
C ASN A 259 12.15 -6.11 19.81
N ASN A 260 13.18 -5.80 19.02
CA ASN A 260 14.59 -6.11 19.27
C ASN A 260 15.44 -4.84 19.47
N PRO A 261 15.32 -4.13 20.60
CA PRO A 261 15.96 -2.82 20.77
C PRO A 261 17.49 -2.85 20.68
N SER A 262 18.13 -4.00 20.93
CA SER A 262 19.57 -4.19 20.79
C SER A 262 20.05 -4.28 19.34
N ILE A 263 19.16 -4.63 18.40
CA ILE A 263 19.44 -4.78 16.96
C ILE A 263 18.81 -3.61 16.22
N HIS A 264 17.50 -3.40 16.42
CA HIS A 264 16.70 -2.34 15.83
C HIS A 264 15.99 -1.56 16.95
N PRO A 265 16.56 -0.43 17.41
CA PRO A 265 16.02 0.31 18.56
C PRO A 265 14.58 0.78 18.41
N GLN A 266 14.10 1.00 17.20
CA GLN A 266 12.78 1.61 16.94
C GLN A 266 11.94 0.85 15.91
N TRP A 267 12.52 -0.13 15.21
CA TRP A 267 11.77 -0.90 14.21
C TRP A 267 10.90 -1.97 14.87
N GLN A 268 9.67 -2.08 14.42
CA GLN A 268 8.75 -3.16 14.74
C GLN A 268 8.32 -3.87 13.46
N PRO A 269 8.03 -5.17 13.51
CA PRO A 269 7.70 -5.95 12.31
C PRO A 269 6.40 -5.52 11.64
N GLU A 270 5.39 -5.06 12.40
CA GLU A 270 4.11 -4.56 11.88
C GLU A 270 3.54 -3.42 12.73
N TYR A 271 2.93 -2.48 12.02
CA TYR A 271 2.10 -1.45 12.65
C TYR A 271 0.61 -1.77 12.51
N PHE A 272 -0.10 -1.80 13.65
CA PHE A 272 -1.55 -1.93 13.70
C PHE A 272 -2.17 -0.80 14.52
N GLY A 273 -2.98 0.03 13.87
CA GLY A 273 -3.77 1.05 14.55
C GLY A 273 -5.08 0.51 15.12
N ASP A 274 -5.60 1.16 16.13
CA ASP A 274 -6.89 0.80 16.77
C ASP A 274 -8.10 1.52 16.14
N THR A 275 -7.87 2.57 15.38
CA THR A 275 -8.87 3.46 14.79
C THR A 275 -8.87 3.32 13.28
N ILE A 276 -9.99 2.85 12.70
CA ILE A 276 -10.11 2.71 11.25
C ILE A 276 -10.51 4.05 10.62
N VAL A 277 -9.76 4.44 9.61
CA VAL A 277 -9.91 5.71 8.87
C VAL A 277 -10.33 5.41 7.42
N VAL A 278 -11.32 6.13 6.94
CA VAL A 278 -11.74 6.09 5.53
C VAL A 278 -11.73 7.51 4.97
N ASN A 279 -11.02 7.72 3.87
CA ASN A 279 -10.87 9.03 3.23
C ASN A 279 -10.47 10.15 4.22
N GLY A 280 -9.62 9.82 5.20
CA GLY A 280 -9.11 10.78 6.18
C GLY A 280 -10.05 11.12 7.34
N LYS A 281 -11.12 10.34 7.55
CA LYS A 281 -12.01 10.42 8.72
C LYS A 281 -12.11 9.09 9.45
N ALA A 282 -12.04 9.14 10.77
CA ALA A 282 -12.23 7.98 11.64
C ALA A 282 -13.71 7.56 11.66
N TRP A 283 -13.97 6.31 11.32
CA TRP A 283 -15.31 5.72 11.27
C TRP A 283 -16.39 6.66 10.68
N PRO A 284 -16.25 7.13 9.45
CA PRO A 284 -17.21 8.08 8.90
C PRO A 284 -18.55 7.44 8.62
N ARG A 285 -19.57 8.27 8.37
CA ARG A 285 -20.84 7.86 7.80
C ARG A 285 -20.99 8.42 6.38
N MET A 286 -21.73 7.70 5.54
CA MET A 286 -22.14 8.15 4.21
C MET A 286 -23.65 8.01 4.06
N ILE A 287 -24.32 9.07 3.59
CA ILE A 287 -25.73 9.02 3.24
C ILE A 287 -25.83 8.43 1.83
N VAL A 288 -26.66 7.41 1.68
CA VAL A 288 -26.89 6.73 0.38
C VAL A 288 -28.39 6.61 0.09
N ARG A 289 -28.74 6.58 -1.19
CA ARG A 289 -30.09 6.31 -1.69
C ARG A 289 -30.29 4.80 -1.90
N ARG A 290 -31.52 4.34 -2.01
CA ARG A 290 -31.85 2.92 -2.30
C ARG A 290 -31.61 2.57 -3.76
N ARG A 291 -30.31 2.52 -4.16
CA ARG A 291 -29.85 2.19 -5.51
C ARG A 291 -28.43 1.67 -5.48
N LYS A 292 -27.86 1.36 -6.64
CA LYS A 292 -26.48 0.84 -6.76
C LYS A 292 -25.45 1.95 -6.65
N TYR A 293 -24.39 1.68 -5.90
CA TYR A 293 -23.17 2.47 -5.79
C TYR A 293 -21.98 1.60 -6.13
N ARG A 294 -20.98 2.18 -6.76
CA ARG A 294 -19.68 1.58 -7.04
C ARG A 294 -18.65 2.12 -6.05
N PHE A 295 -17.93 1.24 -5.41
CA PHE A 295 -16.85 1.58 -4.48
C PHE A 295 -15.55 0.98 -4.96
N ARG A 296 -14.54 1.84 -5.11
CA ARG A 296 -13.16 1.47 -5.37
C ARG A 296 -12.43 1.48 -4.03
N ILE A 297 -12.29 0.31 -3.42
CA ILE A 297 -11.75 0.17 -2.07
C ILE A 297 -10.27 -0.13 -2.18
N ILE A 298 -9.44 0.71 -1.57
CA ILE A 298 -7.98 0.58 -1.53
C ILE A 298 -7.58 0.41 -0.07
N ASN A 299 -6.91 -0.69 0.27
CA ASN A 299 -6.33 -0.88 1.59
C ASN A 299 -4.93 -0.23 1.61
N THR A 300 -4.76 0.89 2.28
CA THR A 300 -3.48 1.60 2.41
C THR A 300 -2.91 1.53 3.83
N SER A 301 -3.29 0.49 4.60
CA SER A 301 -2.71 0.21 5.92
C SER A 301 -1.27 -0.27 5.82
N ASN A 302 -0.49 -0.04 6.86
CA ASN A 302 0.89 -0.55 6.93
C ASN A 302 0.95 -2.08 6.89
N ALA A 303 0.13 -2.76 7.73
CA ALA A 303 0.14 -4.21 7.84
C ALA A 303 -1.25 -4.85 7.92
N ARG A 304 -2.30 -4.06 8.20
CA ARG A 304 -3.63 -4.59 8.49
C ARG A 304 -4.31 -5.17 7.26
N PHE A 305 -4.73 -6.44 7.37
CA PHE A 305 -5.71 -7.07 6.50
C PHE A 305 -7.13 -6.70 6.94
N PHE A 306 -8.06 -6.60 6.01
CA PHE A 306 -9.48 -6.44 6.29
C PHE A 306 -10.28 -7.57 5.66
N ARG A 307 -11.11 -8.25 6.45
CA ARG A 307 -12.20 -9.06 5.91
C ARG A 307 -13.48 -8.26 6.02
N PHE A 308 -13.87 -7.64 4.91
CA PHE A 308 -15.04 -6.76 4.85
C PHE A 308 -16.34 -7.54 4.74
N PHE A 309 -17.34 -7.13 5.51
CA PHE A 309 -18.72 -7.60 5.42
C PHE A 309 -19.69 -6.53 5.95
N PHE A 310 -20.97 -6.64 5.58
CA PHE A 310 -22.01 -5.74 6.07
C PHE A 310 -22.79 -6.32 7.24
N SER A 311 -23.02 -5.53 8.29
CA SER A 311 -23.79 -5.91 9.48
C SER A 311 -25.23 -6.36 9.20
N ASN A 312 -25.82 -5.90 8.09
CA ASN A 312 -27.20 -6.19 7.68
C ASN A 312 -27.29 -7.20 6.53
N GLY A 313 -26.18 -7.87 6.17
CA GLY A 313 -26.14 -8.91 5.14
C GLY A 313 -26.19 -8.42 3.70
N LEU A 314 -26.01 -7.13 3.42
CA LEU A 314 -25.78 -6.64 2.06
C LEU A 314 -24.56 -7.35 1.45
N ARG A 315 -24.58 -7.50 0.13
CA ARG A 315 -23.56 -8.22 -0.62
C ARG A 315 -22.74 -7.29 -1.49
N PHE A 316 -21.56 -7.75 -1.86
CA PHE A 316 -20.66 -7.08 -2.80
C PHE A 316 -20.72 -7.78 -4.15
N ILE A 317 -20.77 -6.99 -5.22
CA ILE A 317 -20.66 -7.47 -6.59
C ILE A 317 -19.33 -6.96 -7.11
N HIS A 318 -18.29 -7.81 -7.09
CA HIS A 318 -16.98 -7.46 -7.59
C HIS A 318 -17.00 -7.33 -9.11
N VAL A 319 -16.46 -6.23 -9.61
CA VAL A 319 -16.33 -5.93 -11.04
C VAL A 319 -14.87 -5.76 -11.45
N GLY A 320 -13.97 -5.49 -10.50
CA GLY A 320 -12.55 -5.31 -10.72
C GLY A 320 -11.73 -5.64 -9.47
N SER A 321 -10.44 -5.72 -9.65
CA SER A 321 -9.43 -5.99 -8.64
C SER A 321 -8.26 -5.01 -8.84
N ASP A 322 -7.04 -5.33 -8.43
CA ASP A 322 -5.86 -4.47 -8.59
C ASP A 322 -5.69 -4.06 -10.05
N SER A 323 -5.99 -2.80 -10.36
CA SER A 323 -5.86 -2.18 -11.67
C SER A 323 -6.61 -2.84 -12.86
N ALA A 324 -7.33 -3.95 -12.70
CA ALA A 324 -7.99 -4.64 -13.82
C ALA A 324 -9.45 -4.99 -13.53
N TYR A 325 -10.28 -4.97 -14.57
CA TYR A 325 -11.64 -5.50 -14.49
C TYR A 325 -11.63 -7.04 -14.47
N LEU A 326 -12.62 -7.64 -13.83
CA LEU A 326 -12.90 -9.06 -13.94
C LEU A 326 -13.55 -9.39 -15.30
N LYS A 327 -13.48 -10.66 -15.69
CA LYS A 327 -14.17 -11.16 -16.89
C LYS A 327 -15.70 -11.10 -16.75
N LYS A 328 -16.20 -11.34 -15.54
CA LYS A 328 -17.62 -11.29 -15.18
C LYS A 328 -17.77 -10.83 -13.72
N PRO A 329 -18.90 -10.24 -13.36
CA PRO A 329 -19.18 -9.90 -11.97
C PRO A 329 -19.20 -11.12 -11.05
N VAL A 330 -18.71 -10.95 -9.82
CA VAL A 330 -18.69 -11.99 -8.79
C VAL A 330 -19.38 -11.49 -7.54
N LEU A 331 -20.42 -12.21 -7.10
CA LEU A 331 -21.18 -11.88 -5.90
C LEU A 331 -20.59 -12.55 -4.66
N THR A 332 -20.30 -11.77 -3.61
CA THR A 332 -19.82 -12.27 -2.33
C THR A 332 -20.61 -11.69 -1.16
N LYS A 333 -20.52 -12.33 0.01
CA LYS A 333 -21.02 -11.78 1.29
C LYS A 333 -19.93 -11.02 2.03
N ASP A 334 -18.71 -11.48 1.89
CA ASP A 334 -17.50 -10.94 2.48
C ASP A 334 -16.32 -11.12 1.51
N PHE A 335 -15.22 -10.44 1.77
CA PHE A 335 -13.96 -10.64 1.05
C PHE A 335 -12.78 -10.16 1.92
N LEU A 336 -11.63 -10.80 1.73
CA LEU A 336 -10.36 -10.43 2.36
C LEU A 336 -9.56 -9.50 1.45
N LEU A 337 -9.10 -8.37 2.00
CA LEU A 337 -8.26 -7.38 1.30
C LEU A 337 -6.98 -7.16 2.11
N GLY A 338 -5.85 -7.59 1.59
CA GLY A 338 -4.53 -7.36 2.18
C GLY A 338 -4.02 -5.93 1.96
N PRO A 339 -2.96 -5.51 2.67
CA PRO A 339 -2.28 -4.25 2.40
C PRO A 339 -1.99 -4.07 0.91
N SER A 340 -2.24 -2.87 0.39
CA SER A 340 -2.10 -2.43 -1.01
C SER A 340 -3.05 -3.05 -2.04
N GLU A 341 -3.80 -4.09 -1.69
CA GLU A 341 -4.80 -4.63 -2.61
C GLU A 341 -5.94 -3.63 -2.86
N ILE A 342 -6.50 -3.70 -4.06
CA ILE A 342 -7.64 -2.91 -4.50
C ILE A 342 -8.78 -3.86 -4.89
N THR A 343 -10.01 -3.49 -4.54
CA THR A 343 -11.20 -4.12 -5.10
C THR A 343 -12.18 -3.06 -5.60
N ASP A 344 -12.85 -3.37 -6.71
CA ASP A 344 -13.87 -2.53 -7.31
C ASP A 344 -15.20 -3.27 -7.21
N VAL A 345 -16.10 -2.77 -6.38
CA VAL A 345 -17.34 -3.45 -6.02
C VAL A 345 -18.56 -2.56 -6.22
N ILE A 346 -19.68 -3.18 -6.55
CA ILE A 346 -21.00 -2.56 -6.53
C ILE A 346 -21.74 -3.06 -5.29
N VAL A 347 -22.36 -2.12 -4.57
CA VAL A 347 -23.29 -2.41 -3.47
C VAL A 347 -24.65 -1.89 -3.86
N ASP A 348 -25.67 -2.76 -3.82
CA ASP A 348 -27.06 -2.41 -4.12
C ASP A 348 -27.83 -2.17 -2.81
N PHE A 349 -27.95 -0.90 -2.43
CA PHE A 349 -28.68 -0.50 -1.23
C PHE A 349 -30.22 -0.62 -1.36
N SER A 350 -30.76 -0.84 -2.57
CA SER A 350 -32.19 -1.10 -2.74
C SER A 350 -32.62 -2.41 -2.05
N ASN A 351 -31.69 -3.35 -1.91
CA ASN A 351 -31.91 -4.64 -1.25
C ASN A 351 -31.83 -4.58 0.28
N SER A 352 -31.49 -3.43 0.86
CA SER A 352 -31.41 -3.29 2.32
C SER A 352 -32.79 -3.30 2.96
N LYS A 353 -32.98 -4.14 3.97
CA LYS A 353 -34.19 -4.18 4.81
C LYS A 353 -34.14 -3.16 5.97
N THR A 354 -32.99 -2.54 6.19
CA THR A 354 -32.74 -1.59 7.29
C THR A 354 -32.48 -0.19 6.73
N SER A 355 -32.59 0.84 7.59
CA SER A 355 -32.26 2.23 7.28
C SER A 355 -30.75 2.52 7.42
N SER A 356 -29.95 1.55 7.82
CA SER A 356 -28.50 1.70 7.87
C SER A 356 -27.79 0.35 7.71
N ALA A 357 -26.51 0.41 7.30
CA ALA A 357 -25.60 -0.70 7.22
C ALA A 357 -24.21 -0.28 7.74
N ILE A 358 -23.55 -1.09 8.53
CA ILE A 358 -22.17 -0.87 8.95
C ILE A 358 -21.29 -1.80 8.15
N LEU A 359 -20.28 -1.24 7.48
CA LEU A 359 -19.17 -1.99 6.94
C LEU A 359 -18.26 -2.38 8.10
N GLN A 360 -17.98 -3.65 8.24
CA GLN A 360 -17.24 -4.24 9.35
C GLN A 360 -16.03 -5.01 8.87
N ASN A 361 -15.12 -5.29 9.80
CA ASN A 361 -13.92 -6.09 9.64
C ASN A 361 -13.80 -7.08 10.79
N ASP A 362 -13.34 -8.30 10.52
CA ASP A 362 -13.04 -9.30 11.55
C ASP A 362 -11.74 -10.09 11.24
N ALA A 363 -10.89 -9.57 10.34
CA ALA A 363 -9.59 -10.18 10.10
C ALA A 363 -8.69 -10.04 11.35
N PRO A 364 -8.07 -11.14 11.84
CA PRO A 364 -7.10 -11.07 12.92
C PRO A 364 -5.83 -10.30 12.49
N TYR A 365 -5.04 -9.86 13.46
CA TYR A 365 -3.81 -9.11 13.22
C TYR A 365 -2.69 -9.50 14.21
N PRO A 366 -1.49 -9.90 13.70
CA PRO A 366 -1.15 -10.21 12.31
C PRO A 366 -2.07 -11.25 11.66
N TYR A 367 -2.18 -11.21 10.32
CA TYR A 367 -3.00 -12.17 9.59
C TYR A 367 -2.14 -13.37 9.12
N PRO A 368 -2.58 -14.64 9.29
CA PRO A 368 -3.96 -15.07 9.61
C PRO A 368 -4.24 -15.42 11.08
N SER A 369 -3.24 -15.50 11.95
CA SER A 369 -3.35 -16.18 13.24
C SER A 369 -3.16 -15.30 14.47
N GLY A 370 -3.02 -13.97 14.29
CA GLY A 370 -2.83 -13.04 15.40
C GLY A 370 -4.08 -12.77 16.25
N HIS A 371 -4.09 -11.62 16.92
CA HIS A 371 -5.16 -11.20 17.80
C HIS A 371 -6.47 -10.96 17.05
N GLN A 372 -7.58 -11.27 17.69
CA GLN A 372 -8.90 -10.93 17.18
C GLN A 372 -9.12 -9.41 17.23
N VAL A 373 -9.96 -8.91 16.31
CA VAL A 373 -10.33 -7.50 16.30
C VAL A 373 -11.04 -7.10 17.61
N ILE A 374 -10.75 -5.89 18.06
CA ILE A 374 -11.47 -5.23 19.16
C ILE A 374 -12.65 -4.41 18.58
N GLU A 375 -13.53 -3.90 19.44
CA GLU A 375 -14.69 -3.13 19.00
C GLU A 375 -14.30 -1.98 18.06
N ALA A 376 -13.27 -1.21 18.39
CA ALA A 376 -12.84 -0.05 17.64
C ALA A 376 -12.37 -0.39 16.21
N ASN A 377 -11.55 -1.43 16.03
CA ASN A 377 -11.01 -1.79 14.72
C ASN A 377 -11.86 -2.85 13.97
N SER A 378 -12.97 -3.30 14.59
CA SER A 378 -13.99 -4.11 13.91
C SER A 378 -14.98 -3.27 13.08
N LYS A 379 -15.06 -1.98 13.31
CA LYS A 379 -15.98 -1.06 12.60
C LYS A 379 -15.18 -0.24 11.58
N VAL A 380 -15.70 -0.09 10.38
CA VAL A 380 -15.05 0.64 9.29
C VAL A 380 -15.79 1.95 8.99
N MET A 381 -17.03 1.87 8.56
CA MET A 381 -17.88 3.04 8.30
C MET A 381 -19.35 2.66 8.33
N LYS A 382 -20.24 3.66 8.39
CA LYS A 382 -21.69 3.48 8.41
C LYS A 382 -22.33 4.11 7.16
N PHE A 383 -23.22 3.34 6.52
CA PHE A 383 -24.12 3.85 5.49
C PHE A 383 -25.47 4.15 6.11
N VAL A 384 -25.98 5.36 5.92
CA VAL A 384 -27.32 5.80 6.29
C VAL A 384 -28.18 5.74 5.01
N ILE A 385 -29.18 4.87 4.99
CA ILE A 385 -29.93 4.54 3.78
C ILE A 385 -31.26 5.31 3.79
N HIS A 386 -31.39 6.27 2.90
CA HIS A 386 -32.63 7.04 2.75
C HIS A 386 -33.75 6.18 2.18
N ASN A 387 -34.98 6.42 2.65
CA ASN A 387 -36.16 5.63 2.23
C ASN A 387 -36.71 5.98 0.85
N ASN A 388 -36.29 7.10 0.28
CA ASN A 388 -36.79 7.51 -1.05
C ASN A 388 -36.33 6.49 -2.11
N LYS A 389 -37.32 5.93 -2.81
CA LYS A 389 -37.09 5.09 -3.99
C LYS A 389 -36.84 6.01 -5.18
N GLU A 390 -35.69 5.86 -5.81
CA GLU A 390 -35.37 6.53 -7.07
C GLU A 390 -35.16 5.51 -8.17
N LEU A 391 -35.40 5.95 -9.42
CA LEU A 391 -35.12 5.12 -10.58
C LEU A 391 -33.61 4.85 -10.67
N ASP A 392 -33.24 3.58 -10.59
CA ASP A 392 -31.86 3.15 -10.75
C ASP A 392 -31.62 2.66 -12.18
N THR A 393 -30.91 3.47 -12.97
CA THR A 393 -30.57 3.17 -14.36
C THR A 393 -29.28 2.36 -14.50
N TRP A 394 -28.51 2.22 -13.41
CA TRP A 394 -27.27 1.47 -13.42
C TRP A 394 -27.50 -0.03 -13.50
N ARG A 395 -26.61 -0.73 -14.20
CA ARG A 395 -26.71 -2.17 -14.44
C ARG A 395 -25.51 -2.91 -13.88
N VAL A 396 -25.71 -4.20 -13.64
CA VAL A 396 -24.63 -5.16 -13.46
C VAL A 396 -24.62 -6.04 -14.71
N PRO A 397 -23.66 -5.85 -15.63
CA PRO A 397 -23.63 -6.61 -16.87
C PRO A 397 -23.30 -8.08 -16.62
N ARG A 398 -23.65 -8.97 -17.54
CA ARG A 398 -23.28 -10.40 -17.46
C ARG A 398 -21.80 -10.63 -17.74
N SER A 399 -21.17 -9.78 -18.52
CA SER A 399 -19.75 -9.81 -18.88
C SER A 399 -19.17 -8.42 -18.73
N LEU A 400 -17.92 -8.36 -18.32
CA LEU A 400 -17.14 -7.14 -18.16
C LEU A 400 -16.06 -7.07 -19.26
N ILE A 401 -14.83 -6.68 -18.92
CA ILE A 401 -13.73 -6.57 -19.89
C ILE A 401 -13.04 -7.94 -20.03
N HIS A 402 -12.82 -8.33 -21.27
CA HIS A 402 -12.12 -9.57 -21.60
C HIS A 402 -10.67 -9.26 -21.94
N TYR A 403 -9.77 -9.80 -21.13
CA TYR A 403 -8.35 -9.76 -21.41
C TYR A 403 -7.91 -11.12 -21.97
N PRO A 404 -6.85 -11.16 -22.81
CA PRO A 404 -6.24 -12.42 -23.24
C PRO A 404 -5.93 -13.33 -22.05
N ASN A 405 -6.14 -14.62 -22.22
CA ASN A 405 -5.86 -15.58 -21.17
C ASN A 405 -4.35 -15.62 -20.86
N ALA A 406 -4.04 -15.88 -19.60
CA ALA A 406 -2.70 -16.23 -19.18
C ALA A 406 -2.44 -17.70 -19.53
N GLU A 407 -1.48 -17.98 -20.42
CA GLU A 407 -1.15 -19.34 -20.85
C GLU A 407 0.16 -19.81 -20.23
N LEU A 408 0.08 -20.88 -19.41
CA LEU A 408 1.26 -21.49 -18.79
C LEU A 408 2.24 -22.04 -19.83
N SER A 409 1.73 -22.58 -20.94
CA SER A 409 2.53 -23.13 -22.04
C SER A 409 3.44 -22.10 -22.71
N SER A 410 3.13 -20.82 -22.58
CA SER A 410 3.91 -19.70 -23.13
C SER A 410 4.94 -19.11 -22.15
N ALA A 411 5.05 -19.66 -20.94
CA ALA A 411 5.99 -19.16 -19.94
C ALA A 411 7.44 -19.44 -20.36
N ALA A 412 8.23 -18.36 -20.48
CA ALA A 412 9.63 -18.44 -20.90
C ALA A 412 10.55 -19.04 -19.83
N ARG A 413 10.16 -18.91 -18.54
CA ARG A 413 10.98 -19.35 -17.40
C ARG A 413 10.11 -19.66 -16.19
N THR A 414 10.61 -20.56 -15.34
CA THR A 414 10.10 -20.79 -13.98
C THR A 414 11.11 -20.30 -12.96
N ARG A 415 10.64 -19.52 -11.96
CA ARG A 415 11.44 -19.06 -10.82
C ARG A 415 10.86 -19.58 -9.51
N TYR A 416 11.71 -19.62 -8.50
CA TYR A 416 11.35 -19.87 -7.11
C TYR A 416 11.77 -18.65 -6.29
N ILE A 417 10.81 -18.06 -5.57
CA ILE A 417 11.01 -16.89 -4.71
C ILE A 417 10.66 -17.31 -3.29
N ALA A 418 11.63 -17.36 -2.40
CA ALA A 418 11.42 -17.75 -1.02
C ALA A 418 11.34 -16.51 -0.11
N MET A 419 10.35 -16.49 0.78
CA MET A 419 10.16 -15.49 1.82
C MET A 419 10.71 -16.03 3.13
N TYR A 420 11.65 -15.30 3.72
CA TYR A 420 12.31 -15.65 4.97
C TYR A 420 12.10 -14.56 6.01
N GLU A 421 11.96 -15.01 7.24
CA GLU A 421 12.04 -14.20 8.43
C GLU A 421 13.15 -14.77 9.32
N TYR A 422 14.04 -13.89 9.74
CA TYR A 422 15.13 -14.22 10.64
C TYR A 422 14.81 -13.65 12.01
N THR A 423 14.94 -14.48 13.04
CA THR A 423 14.66 -14.11 14.42
C THR A 423 15.92 -14.05 15.26
N SER A 424 15.85 -13.33 16.37
CA SER A 424 16.89 -13.31 17.41
C SER A 424 16.73 -14.46 18.39
N ASP A 425 17.63 -14.56 19.36
CA ASP A 425 17.56 -15.55 20.47
C ASP A 425 16.30 -15.39 21.34
N ILE A 426 15.62 -14.24 21.28
CA ILE A 426 14.34 -14.01 21.98
C ILE A 426 13.12 -14.25 21.07
N ASP A 427 13.34 -14.88 19.92
CA ASP A 427 12.30 -15.24 18.93
C ASP A 427 11.53 -14.04 18.33
N GLU A 428 12.19 -12.87 18.28
CA GLU A 428 11.63 -11.67 17.64
C GLU A 428 12.28 -11.40 16.29
N PRO A 429 11.56 -10.94 15.28
CA PRO A 429 12.09 -10.65 13.95
C PRO A 429 13.26 -9.66 13.95
N THR A 430 14.28 -9.95 13.15
CA THR A 430 15.43 -9.07 12.93
C THR A 430 15.53 -8.62 11.48
N HIS A 431 15.36 -9.53 10.54
CA HIS A 431 15.43 -9.29 9.10
C HIS A 431 14.38 -10.11 8.37
N LEU A 432 13.79 -9.53 7.33
CA LEU A 432 12.86 -10.22 6.44
C LEU A 432 13.39 -10.09 5.02
N TYR A 433 13.70 -11.22 4.39
CA TYR A 433 14.35 -11.22 3.08
C TYR A 433 13.58 -12.03 2.05
N LEU A 434 13.67 -11.61 0.79
CA LEU A 434 13.33 -12.42 -0.38
C LEU A 434 14.59 -13.14 -0.87
N ASN A 435 14.47 -14.45 -1.07
CA ASN A 435 15.58 -15.33 -1.48
C ASN A 435 16.80 -15.25 -0.55
N GLY A 436 16.60 -14.93 0.74
CA GLY A 436 17.67 -14.82 1.71
C GLY A 436 18.73 -13.74 1.41
N MET A 437 18.37 -12.71 0.63
CA MET A 437 19.29 -11.68 0.15
C MET A 437 18.84 -10.29 0.57
N PRO A 438 19.76 -9.43 1.04
CA PRO A 438 19.50 -8.02 1.28
C PRO A 438 19.22 -7.28 -0.04
N TYR A 439 18.63 -6.10 0.05
CA TYR A 439 18.27 -5.29 -1.12
C TYR A 439 19.45 -4.99 -2.05
N GLU A 440 20.63 -4.71 -1.49
CA GLU A 440 21.86 -4.33 -2.21
C GLU A 440 22.54 -5.49 -2.93
N ALA A 441 22.12 -6.74 -2.66
CA ALA A 441 22.69 -7.89 -3.36
C ALA A 441 22.40 -7.80 -4.88
N PRO A 442 23.27 -8.38 -5.71
CA PRO A 442 23.10 -8.34 -7.17
C PRO A 442 21.73 -8.79 -7.64
N VAL A 443 21.23 -8.20 -8.72
CA VAL A 443 19.96 -8.58 -9.34
C VAL A 443 20.00 -10.04 -9.81
N THR A 444 19.02 -10.82 -9.41
CA THR A 444 18.87 -12.24 -9.75
C THR A 444 17.72 -12.50 -10.73
N GLU A 445 16.70 -11.63 -10.73
CA GLU A 445 15.55 -11.72 -11.61
C GLU A 445 15.71 -10.79 -12.81
N THR A 446 15.83 -11.40 -13.99
CA THR A 446 15.99 -10.68 -15.28
C THR A 446 14.96 -11.19 -16.28
N PRO A 447 13.67 -10.88 -16.11
CA PRO A 447 12.66 -11.28 -17.07
C PRO A 447 12.83 -10.56 -18.41
N LYS A 448 12.43 -11.26 -19.48
CA LYS A 448 12.48 -10.71 -20.85
C LYS A 448 11.21 -9.91 -21.16
N ALA A 449 11.38 -8.71 -21.74
CA ALA A 449 10.25 -7.91 -22.22
C ALA A 449 9.38 -8.69 -23.21
N GLY A 450 8.07 -8.54 -23.13
CA GLY A 450 7.11 -9.23 -24.00
C GLY A 450 6.81 -10.67 -23.61
N THR A 451 7.45 -11.23 -22.57
CA THR A 451 7.26 -12.63 -22.14
C THR A 451 6.44 -12.76 -20.87
N SER A 452 6.09 -13.99 -20.54
CA SER A 452 5.53 -14.36 -19.24
C SER A 452 6.46 -15.35 -18.54
N GLU A 453 6.47 -15.32 -17.20
CA GLU A 453 7.23 -16.26 -16.37
C GLU A 453 6.33 -16.87 -15.29
N VAL A 454 6.58 -18.11 -14.92
CA VAL A 454 5.98 -18.74 -13.73
C VAL A 454 6.86 -18.43 -12.52
N TRP A 455 6.28 -17.80 -11.51
CA TRP A 455 6.94 -17.61 -10.23
C TRP A 455 6.25 -18.49 -9.18
N ASN A 456 7.01 -19.37 -8.54
CA ASN A 456 6.58 -20.16 -7.40
C ASN A 456 7.07 -19.45 -6.14
N VAL A 457 6.16 -18.74 -5.47
CA VAL A 457 6.47 -17.98 -4.26
C VAL A 457 6.25 -18.89 -3.06
N ILE A 458 7.31 -19.10 -2.30
CA ILE A 458 7.37 -20.02 -1.16
C ILE A 458 7.39 -19.20 0.11
N ASN A 459 6.33 -19.24 0.88
CA ASN A 459 6.29 -18.54 2.16
C ASN A 459 6.70 -19.47 3.30
N LEU A 460 7.90 -19.22 3.86
CA LEU A 460 8.49 -19.98 4.97
C LEU A 460 8.32 -19.27 6.33
N THR A 461 7.53 -18.22 6.39
CA THR A 461 7.24 -17.43 7.59
C THR A 461 5.87 -17.82 8.17
N GLU A 462 5.50 -17.21 9.28
CA GLU A 462 4.20 -17.46 9.94
C GLU A 462 3.10 -16.50 9.49
N ASP A 463 3.44 -15.40 8.84
CA ASP A 463 2.51 -14.38 8.38
C ASP A 463 2.16 -14.49 6.90
N ASN A 464 1.03 -13.88 6.56
CA ASN A 464 0.59 -13.76 5.17
C ASN A 464 1.18 -12.50 4.55
N HIS A 465 2.03 -12.65 3.54
CA HIS A 465 2.68 -11.54 2.86
C HIS A 465 1.96 -11.16 1.57
N PRO A 466 1.43 -9.94 1.44
CA PRO A 466 0.96 -9.43 0.15
C PRO A 466 2.16 -9.11 -0.74
N LEU A 467 2.46 -9.99 -1.70
CA LEU A 467 3.55 -9.77 -2.66
C LEU A 467 3.09 -8.84 -3.76
N HIS A 468 3.81 -7.75 -3.96
CA HIS A 468 3.69 -6.81 -5.07
C HIS A 468 4.85 -6.94 -6.05
N ILE A 469 4.55 -6.79 -7.35
CA ILE A 469 5.53 -6.80 -8.43
C ILE A 469 5.31 -5.53 -9.26
N HIS A 470 6.31 -4.66 -9.33
CA HIS A 470 6.29 -3.48 -10.19
C HIS A 470 6.26 -3.87 -11.66
N LEU A 471 5.70 -3.03 -12.52
CA LEU A 471 5.60 -3.24 -13.97
C LEU A 471 4.78 -4.47 -14.37
N GLY A 472 4.97 -5.61 -13.70
CA GLY A 472 4.37 -6.89 -14.07
C GLY A 472 2.97 -7.08 -13.47
N LEU A 473 2.01 -7.49 -14.29
CA LEU A 473 0.74 -8.03 -13.78
C LEU A 473 0.79 -9.55 -13.81
N PHE A 474 0.06 -10.17 -12.90
CA PHE A 474 0.05 -11.63 -12.80
C PHE A 474 -1.34 -12.20 -12.48
N VAL A 475 -1.49 -13.49 -12.75
CA VAL A 475 -2.65 -14.29 -12.34
C VAL A 475 -2.18 -15.32 -11.33
N ALA A 476 -2.84 -15.37 -10.17
CA ALA A 476 -2.61 -16.42 -9.19
C ALA A 476 -3.32 -17.72 -9.66
N LEU A 477 -2.55 -18.78 -9.84
CA LEU A 477 -3.03 -20.03 -10.40
C LEU A 477 -3.46 -21.02 -9.33
N GLU A 478 -2.63 -21.21 -8.31
CA GLU A 478 -2.90 -22.11 -7.19
C GLU A 478 -2.00 -21.80 -5.99
N GLN A 479 -2.44 -22.20 -4.82
CA GLN A 479 -1.62 -22.32 -3.62
C GLN A 479 -1.55 -23.77 -3.19
N ARG A 480 -0.33 -24.28 -2.97
CA ARG A 480 -0.09 -25.66 -2.57
C ARG A 480 0.59 -25.69 -1.22
N GLU A 481 -0.04 -26.35 -0.25
CA GLU A 481 0.49 -26.51 1.10
C GLU A 481 1.77 -27.34 1.11
N LEU A 482 2.74 -26.88 1.89
CA LEU A 482 3.97 -27.63 2.16
C LEU A 482 3.70 -28.69 3.24
N VAL A 483 4.18 -29.89 3.03
CA VAL A 483 4.25 -30.94 4.06
C VAL A 483 5.68 -31.03 4.57
N ASN A 484 5.87 -31.45 5.82
CA ASN A 484 7.20 -31.54 6.47
C ASN A 484 7.97 -30.21 6.37
N VAL A 485 7.29 -29.10 6.70
CA VAL A 485 7.78 -27.72 6.51
C VAL A 485 9.15 -27.52 7.16
N GLU A 486 9.38 -28.03 8.36
CA GLU A 486 10.64 -27.83 9.10
C GLU A 486 11.83 -28.53 8.41
N GLU A 487 11.62 -29.71 7.84
CA GLU A 487 12.65 -30.39 7.03
C GLU A 487 13.00 -29.58 5.79
N PHE A 488 11.97 -29.05 5.11
CA PHE A 488 12.17 -28.18 3.95
C PHE A 488 12.86 -26.85 4.33
N LYS A 489 12.44 -26.20 5.41
CA LYS A 489 13.10 -24.99 5.95
C LYS A 489 14.58 -25.24 6.24
N SER A 490 14.90 -26.34 6.90
CA SER A 490 16.29 -26.73 7.20
C SER A 490 17.14 -26.87 5.92
N CYS A 491 16.59 -27.51 4.87
CA CYS A 491 17.26 -27.59 3.58
C CYS A 491 17.43 -26.20 2.94
N MET A 492 16.37 -25.38 2.94
CA MET A 492 16.40 -24.03 2.37
C MET A 492 17.38 -23.12 3.10
N THR A 493 17.47 -23.19 4.41
CA THR A 493 18.47 -22.44 5.21
C THR A 493 19.88 -22.81 4.80
N LYS A 494 20.13 -24.09 4.50
CA LYS A 494 21.46 -24.59 4.11
C LYS A 494 21.83 -24.28 2.66
N HIS A 495 20.88 -24.34 1.75
CA HIS A 495 21.13 -24.32 0.32
C HIS A 495 20.55 -23.13 -0.43
N ASN A 496 19.51 -22.49 0.13
CA ASN A 496 18.75 -21.42 -0.48
C ASN A 496 18.36 -21.69 -1.94
N ASP A 497 17.99 -22.94 -2.23
CA ASP A 497 17.66 -23.44 -3.56
C ASP A 497 16.51 -24.45 -3.48
N ALA A 498 15.32 -24.05 -3.90
CA ALA A 498 14.11 -24.86 -3.82
C ALA A 498 14.18 -26.11 -4.72
N VAL A 499 14.91 -26.03 -5.84
CA VAL A 499 15.08 -27.18 -6.75
C VAL A 499 16.03 -28.20 -6.14
N LYS A 500 17.14 -27.75 -5.59
CA LYS A 500 18.09 -28.60 -4.87
C LYS A 500 17.47 -29.23 -3.63
N CYS A 501 16.56 -28.51 -2.95
CA CYS A 501 15.77 -29.02 -1.83
C CYS A 501 14.55 -29.83 -2.27
N GLU A 502 14.44 -30.17 -3.55
CA GLU A 502 13.39 -31.03 -4.09
C GLU A 502 11.96 -30.58 -3.69
N ILE A 503 11.66 -29.28 -3.86
CA ILE A 503 10.37 -28.66 -3.48
C ILE A 503 9.14 -29.51 -3.87
N GLY A 504 9.21 -30.26 -4.98
CA GLY A 504 8.13 -31.16 -5.41
C GLY A 504 7.81 -32.30 -4.43
N LYS A 505 8.72 -32.66 -3.52
CA LYS A 505 8.46 -33.62 -2.44
C LYS A 505 7.64 -33.01 -1.30
N TYR A 506 7.71 -31.70 -1.12
CA TYR A 506 7.09 -30.98 -0.02
C TYR A 506 5.79 -30.26 -0.44
N ALA A 507 5.72 -29.73 -1.65
CA ALA A 507 4.53 -29.04 -2.17
C ALA A 507 3.43 -30.04 -2.60
N ARG A 508 2.97 -30.90 -1.69
CA ARG A 508 1.99 -32.00 -1.94
C ARG A 508 0.77 -31.97 -1.04
N GLY A 509 0.72 -31.04 -0.09
CA GLY A 509 -0.43 -30.89 0.79
C GLY A 509 -1.67 -30.34 0.06
N ARG A 510 -2.58 -29.75 0.80
CA ARG A 510 -3.85 -29.22 0.31
C ARG A 510 -3.64 -28.21 -0.84
N LYS A 511 -4.39 -28.37 -1.93
CA LYS A 511 -4.50 -27.37 -2.98
C LYS A 511 -5.61 -26.38 -2.66
N ILE A 512 -5.30 -25.08 -2.75
CA ILE A 512 -6.27 -24.01 -2.62
C ILE A 512 -6.26 -23.19 -3.91
N GLU A 513 -7.43 -23.00 -4.47
CA GLU A 513 -7.64 -22.03 -5.55
C GLU A 513 -8.07 -20.71 -4.94
N GLY A 514 -7.62 -19.59 -5.51
CA GLY A 514 -8.08 -18.27 -5.12
C GLY A 514 -9.59 -18.12 -5.29
N PRO A 515 -10.23 -17.25 -4.48
CA PRO A 515 -11.65 -16.98 -4.60
C PRO A 515 -11.97 -16.39 -5.99
N ALA A 516 -13.20 -16.58 -6.47
CA ALA A 516 -13.59 -16.22 -7.84
C ALA A 516 -13.35 -14.74 -8.18
N HIS A 517 -13.47 -13.83 -7.20
CA HIS A 517 -13.21 -12.40 -7.38
C HIS A 517 -11.72 -12.03 -7.44
N GLU A 518 -10.82 -12.96 -7.15
CA GLU A 518 -9.37 -12.80 -7.29
C GLU A 518 -8.78 -13.58 -8.50
N LYS A 519 -9.62 -14.26 -9.28
CA LYS A 519 -9.19 -15.01 -10.48
C LYS A 519 -9.02 -14.11 -11.71
N GLY A 520 -8.53 -12.89 -11.53
CA GLY A 520 -8.22 -11.92 -12.57
C GLY A 520 -6.75 -11.54 -12.56
N TRP A 521 -6.40 -10.56 -13.40
CA TRP A 521 -5.09 -9.94 -13.37
C TRP A 521 -4.94 -9.07 -12.13
N LYS A 522 -3.80 -9.22 -11.45
CA LYS A 522 -3.47 -8.54 -10.19
C LYS A 522 -2.04 -8.04 -10.21
N ASN A 523 -1.72 -7.12 -9.32
CA ASN A 523 -0.35 -6.69 -9.03
C ASN A 523 0.07 -6.96 -7.58
N VAL A 524 -0.89 -7.36 -6.73
CA VAL A 524 -0.65 -7.81 -5.35
C VAL A 524 -1.40 -9.11 -5.10
N TYR A 525 -0.77 -10.07 -4.42
CA TYR A 525 -1.46 -11.28 -3.98
C TYR A 525 -0.97 -11.76 -2.63
N LYS A 526 -1.87 -12.35 -1.86
CA LYS A 526 -1.65 -12.86 -0.49
C LYS A 526 -0.90 -14.19 -0.51
N MET A 527 0.38 -14.18 -0.14
CA MET A 527 1.23 -15.37 -0.03
C MET A 527 1.02 -16.03 1.33
N ARG A 528 0.26 -17.11 1.34
CA ARG A 528 -0.16 -17.81 2.56
C ARG A 528 1.03 -18.49 3.26
N PRO A 529 1.16 -18.41 4.62
CA PRO A 529 2.20 -19.09 5.38
C PRO A 529 2.17 -20.62 5.18
N GLY A 530 3.33 -21.22 5.00
CA GLY A 530 3.48 -22.66 4.76
C GLY A 530 2.97 -23.15 3.39
N PHE A 531 2.83 -22.27 2.41
CA PHE A 531 2.38 -22.61 1.05
C PHE A 531 3.36 -22.16 -0.04
N VAL A 532 3.29 -22.84 -1.16
CA VAL A 532 3.83 -22.38 -2.44
C VAL A 532 2.69 -21.79 -3.25
N THR A 533 2.76 -20.52 -3.57
CA THR A 533 1.82 -19.82 -4.45
C THR A 533 2.41 -19.77 -5.86
N LYS A 534 1.74 -20.36 -6.82
CA LYS A 534 2.12 -20.29 -8.23
C LYS A 534 1.40 -19.13 -8.91
N ILE A 535 2.17 -18.17 -9.42
CA ILE A 535 1.66 -17.06 -10.21
C ILE A 535 2.26 -17.08 -11.62
N LEU A 536 1.49 -16.63 -12.60
CA LEU A 536 1.98 -16.37 -13.96
C LEU A 536 2.10 -14.85 -14.14
N VAL A 537 3.35 -14.37 -14.14
CA VAL A 537 3.67 -12.94 -14.28
C VAL A 537 3.86 -12.63 -15.75
N ARG A 538 3.25 -11.55 -16.22
CA ARG A 538 3.37 -11.07 -17.60
C ARG A 538 4.11 -9.75 -17.65
N PHE A 539 5.18 -9.69 -18.42
CA PHE A 539 5.99 -8.50 -18.67
C PHE A 539 5.63 -7.88 -20.03
N ALA A 540 4.34 -7.69 -20.25
CA ALA A 540 3.73 -7.04 -21.41
C ALA A 540 2.34 -6.50 -21.02
N TYR A 541 1.70 -5.72 -21.89
CA TYR A 541 0.33 -5.28 -21.65
C TYR A 541 -0.65 -6.48 -21.67
N ILE A 542 -1.57 -6.53 -20.71
CA ILE A 542 -2.55 -7.62 -20.62
C ILE A 542 -3.72 -7.47 -21.58
N HIS A 543 -4.04 -6.25 -22.05
CA HIS A 543 -5.15 -5.97 -22.95
C HIS A 543 -4.79 -6.19 -24.43
N SER A 544 -3.50 -6.33 -24.73
CA SER A 544 -2.97 -6.59 -26.06
C SER A 544 -1.76 -7.51 -25.94
N ASN A 545 -1.38 -8.17 -27.02
CA ASN A 545 -0.11 -8.90 -27.09
C ASN A 545 1.07 -7.99 -27.49
N GLY A 546 0.88 -6.66 -27.37
CA GLY A 546 1.85 -5.66 -27.75
C GLY A 546 2.96 -5.47 -26.73
N SER A 547 4.14 -5.11 -27.25
CA SER A 547 5.28 -4.66 -26.46
C SER A 547 4.95 -3.35 -25.72
N TYR A 548 5.74 -3.04 -24.70
CA TYR A 548 5.66 -1.74 -24.03
C TYR A 548 5.95 -0.60 -25.02
N VAL A 549 5.27 0.54 -24.83
CA VAL A 549 5.49 1.78 -25.63
C VAL A 549 6.68 2.60 -25.14
N PHE A 550 7.47 2.04 -24.23
CA PHE A 550 8.66 2.63 -23.61
C PHE A 550 9.76 1.56 -23.51
N ASP A 551 10.99 1.96 -23.28
CA ASP A 551 12.09 1.03 -23.02
C ASP A 551 12.05 0.58 -21.55
N ALA A 552 11.56 -0.65 -21.30
CA ALA A 552 11.52 -1.21 -19.96
C ALA A 552 12.89 -1.69 -19.44
N THR A 553 13.94 -1.64 -20.28
CA THR A 553 15.30 -2.04 -19.91
C THR A 553 16.13 -0.89 -19.32
N GLU A 554 15.54 0.31 -19.21
CA GLU A 554 16.18 1.47 -18.62
C GLU A 554 16.50 1.30 -17.13
N GLU A 555 17.58 1.96 -16.70
CA GLU A 555 17.90 2.11 -15.28
C GLU A 555 16.87 3.04 -14.58
N PRO A 556 16.61 2.83 -13.30
CA PRO A 556 17.25 1.89 -12.37
C PRO A 556 16.64 0.46 -12.36
N GLY A 557 15.72 0.14 -13.25
CA GLY A 557 14.93 -1.08 -13.20
C GLY A 557 13.78 -0.96 -12.18
N TYR A 558 13.28 -2.10 -11.73
CA TYR A 558 12.05 -2.23 -10.93
C TYR A 558 12.33 -3.03 -9.66
N VAL A 559 11.32 -3.13 -8.79
CA VAL A 559 11.38 -3.93 -7.56
C VAL A 559 10.17 -4.86 -7.44
N TYR A 560 10.32 -5.93 -6.66
CA TYR A 560 9.23 -6.72 -6.13
C TYR A 560 9.43 -6.88 -4.62
N HIS A 561 8.35 -6.85 -3.85
CA HIS A 561 8.43 -6.80 -2.39
C HIS A 561 7.15 -7.27 -1.70
N CYS A 562 7.26 -7.59 -0.42
CA CYS A 562 6.12 -7.68 0.47
C CYS A 562 5.56 -6.28 0.71
N HIS A 563 4.25 -6.10 0.70
CA HIS A 563 3.62 -4.81 0.94
C HIS A 563 3.06 -4.65 2.37
N ILE A 564 3.56 -5.42 3.33
CA ILE A 564 3.59 -5.03 4.73
C ILE A 564 4.76 -4.05 4.83
N LEU A 565 4.48 -2.78 5.12
CA LEU A 565 5.45 -1.70 4.94
C LEU A 565 6.67 -1.82 5.85
N ASP A 566 6.46 -2.37 7.03
CA ASP A 566 7.53 -2.62 8.00
C ASP A 566 8.46 -3.75 7.52
N HIS A 567 7.93 -4.75 6.79
CA HIS A 567 8.70 -5.80 6.12
C HIS A 567 9.46 -5.25 4.90
N GLU A 568 8.78 -4.46 4.06
CA GLU A 568 9.37 -3.79 2.89
C GLU A 568 10.58 -2.97 3.29
N ASP A 569 10.44 -2.11 4.31
CA ASP A 569 11.50 -1.24 4.81
C ASP A 569 12.68 -2.03 5.42
N ASN A 570 12.44 -3.20 6.00
CA ASN A 570 13.49 -4.11 6.48
C ASN A 570 13.95 -5.11 5.40
N ALA A 571 13.92 -4.65 4.15
CA ALA A 571 14.46 -5.30 2.97
C ALA A 571 13.76 -6.61 2.52
N MET A 572 12.46 -6.84 2.87
CA MET A 572 11.66 -7.84 2.16
C MET A 572 11.30 -7.33 0.75
N MET A 573 12.30 -6.87 0.06
CA MET A 573 12.27 -6.22 -1.25
C MET A 573 13.53 -6.55 -2.04
N ARG A 574 13.37 -6.84 -3.36
CA ARG A 574 14.49 -7.11 -4.25
C ARG A 574 14.34 -6.34 -5.55
N PRO A 575 15.46 -5.82 -6.10
CA PRO A 575 15.48 -5.24 -7.43
C PRO A 575 15.40 -6.33 -8.50
N PHE A 576 14.77 -6.01 -9.65
CA PHE A 576 14.83 -6.79 -10.87
C PHE A 576 14.98 -5.88 -12.09
N LYS A 577 15.49 -6.43 -13.18
CA LYS A 577 15.72 -5.72 -14.44
C LYS A 577 15.10 -6.45 -15.61
N ILE A 578 14.42 -5.71 -16.47
CA ILE A 578 13.93 -6.24 -17.74
C ILE A 578 15.10 -6.34 -18.73
N VAL A 579 15.15 -7.45 -19.47
CA VAL A 579 16.12 -7.63 -20.58
C VAL A 579 15.38 -7.74 -21.92
N ARG A 580 16.12 -7.52 -23.01
CA ARG A 580 15.61 -7.61 -24.40
C ARG A 580 15.53 -9.05 -24.88
#